data_b697f501317a8839ed97babf17f87f9e
#
_entry.id   b697f501317a8839ed97babf17f87f9e
#
_cell.length_a   1.000
_cell.length_b   1.000
_cell.length_c   1.000
_cell.angle_alpha   90.00
_cell.angle_beta   90.00
_cell.angle_gamma   90.00
#
_symmetry.space_group_name_H-M   'P 1'
#
loop_
_entity.id
_entity.type
_entity.pdbx_description
1 polymer ?
#
loop_
_entity_poly.entity_id
_entity_poly.type
_entity_poly.pdbx_seq_one_letter_code
_entity_poly.pdbx_strand_id
1 'polypeptide(L)'
;VASAPASPVRVRFCPSPTGNPHVGLVRTALFNWAFARHHQGTLVFRIEDTDAARDSEESYTQLLDAMRWLGFDWDEGPEVGGPHAPYRQSQRMDIYRDVAQKLLDAGHAYRCYCSQEELDTRREAARAAGRPSGYDGHCRDLSDAEVEEYRAQGREPIVRFRMPDEPITFEDLVRGEITYLPENVPDYGIVRANGAPLYTLVNPVDDALMEITHVLRGEDLLSSTPRQIALYKALTELGIAKETPAFGHLPYVMGEGNKKLSKRDPQSSLNLYRERGFLPEGLLNYLSLLGWSLSADQDIFTMDEMVAAFDVSDVQPNPARFDLKKCEAINADHIRLLDTKEFTERCRPWLKAPVAPWAADDFDEAKWQAVAPHAQTRLKVLSEITDNVDFLFLPEPAFDEASWAKAMKEGSDALLRTAREKLDTADWTSPESLKEAVLAAGEAHGLKLGKAQAPVRVAVTGRTVGLPLFESLEILGKEKSLARIDAALARLAA
;
A
#
# COMPACT_ATOMS: atom_id res chain seq x y z
N VAL A 1 -5.55 -23.97 -22.45
CA VAL A 1 -4.66 -24.63 -21.49
C VAL A 1 -3.28 -24.07 -21.76
N ALA A 2 -2.87 -23.06 -20.97
CA ALA A 2 -1.51 -22.55 -21.02
C ALA A 2 -0.57 -23.69 -20.59
N SER A 3 0.40 -24.00 -21.45
CA SER A 3 1.44 -24.96 -21.11
C SER A 3 2.18 -24.47 -19.85
N ALA A 4 2.41 -25.35 -18.91
CA ALA A 4 3.23 -25.06 -17.73
C ALA A 4 4.57 -24.44 -18.19
N PRO A 5 5.07 -23.41 -17.53
CA PRO A 5 6.34 -22.80 -17.90
C PRO A 5 7.46 -23.85 -17.87
N ALA A 6 8.37 -23.76 -18.84
CA ALA A 6 9.48 -24.71 -18.97
C ALA A 6 10.45 -24.70 -17.77
N SER A 7 10.38 -23.66 -16.95
CA SER A 7 11.14 -23.51 -15.69
C SER A 7 10.20 -23.08 -14.57
N PRO A 8 10.50 -23.43 -13.30
CA PRO A 8 9.74 -22.97 -12.17
C PRO A 8 9.65 -21.43 -12.15
N VAL A 9 8.48 -20.88 -11.83
CA VAL A 9 8.28 -19.44 -11.74
C VAL A 9 9.12 -18.86 -10.60
N ARG A 10 9.88 -17.82 -10.93
CA ARG A 10 10.65 -17.01 -9.96
C ARG A 10 10.38 -15.55 -10.25
N VAL A 11 9.84 -14.88 -9.26
CA VAL A 11 9.55 -13.44 -9.31
C VAL A 11 10.24 -12.73 -8.14
N ARG A 12 10.27 -11.41 -8.17
CA ARG A 12 10.91 -10.63 -7.12
C ARG A 12 10.10 -9.39 -6.76
N PHE A 13 10.28 -9.01 -5.51
CA PHE A 13 9.93 -7.72 -4.97
C PHE A 13 11.22 -7.07 -4.50
N CYS A 14 11.55 -5.88 -5.04
CA CYS A 14 12.88 -5.29 -4.87
C CYS A 14 12.80 -3.79 -4.50
N PRO A 15 12.28 -3.46 -3.31
CA PRO A 15 12.13 -2.09 -2.87
C PRO A 15 13.44 -1.45 -2.44
N SER A 16 13.51 -0.12 -2.56
CA SER A 16 14.52 0.68 -1.87
C SER A 16 14.02 1.01 -0.46
N PRO A 17 14.86 0.91 0.59
CA PRO A 17 14.44 1.19 1.97
C PRO A 17 14.44 2.71 2.25
N THR A 18 13.50 3.46 1.67
CA THR A 18 13.45 4.94 1.71
C THR A 18 12.31 5.50 2.56
N GLY A 19 11.84 4.78 3.55
CA GLY A 19 10.75 5.22 4.44
C GLY A 19 9.48 4.40 4.29
N ASN A 20 8.32 5.02 4.57
CA ASN A 20 7.04 4.32 4.52
C ASN A 20 6.69 3.84 3.11
N PRO A 21 6.29 2.58 2.96
CA PRO A 21 5.90 2.07 1.66
C PRO A 21 4.71 2.84 1.08
N HIS A 22 4.80 3.11 -0.21
CA HIS A 22 3.70 3.65 -1.00
C HIS A 22 2.74 2.50 -1.38
N VAL A 23 1.43 2.75 -1.37
CA VAL A 23 0.45 1.70 -1.70
C VAL A 23 0.59 1.13 -3.10
N GLY A 24 1.13 1.90 -4.05
CA GLY A 24 1.49 1.39 -5.38
C GLY A 24 2.60 0.34 -5.34
N LEU A 25 3.57 0.52 -4.45
CA LEU A 25 4.61 -0.47 -4.19
C LEU A 25 4.04 -1.73 -3.54
N VAL A 26 3.12 -1.56 -2.60
CA VAL A 26 2.42 -2.69 -1.95
C VAL A 26 1.62 -3.48 -2.98
N ARG A 27 0.92 -2.82 -3.91
CA ARG A 27 0.22 -3.50 -5.00
C ARG A 27 1.17 -4.32 -5.88
N THR A 28 2.33 -3.77 -6.21
CA THR A 28 3.36 -4.50 -6.97
C THR A 28 3.84 -5.72 -6.21
N ALA A 29 4.11 -5.59 -4.91
CA ALA A 29 4.46 -6.70 -4.05
C ALA A 29 3.36 -7.77 -4.03
N LEU A 30 2.11 -7.35 -3.89
CA LEU A 30 0.95 -8.24 -3.87
C LEU A 30 0.82 -9.05 -5.16
N PHE A 31 0.97 -8.42 -6.32
CA PHE A 31 0.84 -9.11 -7.61
C PHE A 31 1.99 -10.11 -7.84
N ASN A 32 3.21 -9.78 -7.44
CA ASN A 32 4.33 -10.71 -7.46
C ASN A 32 4.10 -11.88 -6.50
N TRP A 33 3.67 -11.60 -5.29
CA TRP A 33 3.38 -12.62 -4.28
C TRP A 33 2.26 -13.57 -4.74
N ALA A 34 1.14 -13.03 -5.23
CA ALA A 34 0.02 -13.82 -5.72
C ALA A 34 0.42 -14.69 -6.92
N PHE A 35 1.19 -14.13 -7.86
CA PHE A 35 1.70 -14.88 -9.01
C PHE A 35 2.62 -16.02 -8.60
N ALA A 36 3.56 -15.77 -7.70
CA ALA A 36 4.44 -16.80 -7.16
C ALA A 36 3.64 -17.91 -6.48
N ARG A 37 2.70 -17.55 -5.62
CA ARG A 37 1.91 -18.54 -4.87
C ARG A 37 0.95 -19.32 -5.77
N HIS A 38 0.37 -18.68 -6.77
CA HIS A 38 -0.50 -19.34 -7.76
C HIS A 38 0.25 -20.44 -8.52
N HIS A 39 1.49 -20.17 -8.94
CA HIS A 39 2.32 -21.10 -9.69
C HIS A 39 3.20 -21.99 -8.83
N GLN A 40 3.05 -21.96 -7.49
CA GLN A 40 3.93 -22.68 -6.56
C GLN A 40 5.41 -22.36 -6.81
N GLY A 41 5.67 -21.13 -7.22
CA GLY A 41 7.00 -20.60 -7.53
C GLY A 41 7.69 -19.96 -6.34
N THR A 42 8.75 -19.24 -6.64
CA THR A 42 9.60 -18.55 -5.65
C THR A 42 9.39 -17.04 -5.71
N LEU A 43 9.22 -16.43 -4.55
CA LEU A 43 9.29 -14.98 -4.37
C LEU A 43 10.62 -14.60 -3.73
N VAL A 44 11.41 -13.79 -4.43
CA VAL A 44 12.66 -13.23 -3.94
C VAL A 44 12.40 -11.83 -3.40
N PHE A 45 12.80 -11.58 -2.17
CA PHE A 45 12.78 -10.25 -1.56
C PHE A 45 14.21 -9.69 -1.60
N ARG A 46 14.42 -8.67 -2.43
CA ARG A 46 15.73 -8.03 -2.64
C ARG A 46 15.68 -6.58 -2.24
N ILE A 47 16.66 -6.14 -1.47
CA ILE A 47 16.76 -4.75 -1.00
C ILE A 47 17.68 -3.97 -1.93
N GLU A 48 17.13 -2.96 -2.57
CA GLU A 48 17.86 -2.06 -3.47
C GLU A 48 18.37 -0.83 -2.70
N ASP A 49 19.40 -1.03 -1.91
CA ASP A 49 20.02 -0.08 -0.96
C ASP A 49 21.35 0.48 -1.46
N THR A 50 21.42 0.87 -2.72
CA THR A 50 22.64 1.45 -3.30
C THR A 50 22.79 2.95 -3.06
N ASP A 51 21.77 3.63 -2.55
CA ASP A 51 21.78 5.06 -2.25
C ASP A 51 21.94 5.30 -0.75
N ALA A 52 23.21 5.36 -0.30
CA ALA A 52 23.55 5.54 1.12
C ALA A 52 23.01 6.85 1.74
N ALA A 53 22.65 7.85 0.92
CA ALA A 53 22.11 9.11 1.42
C ALA A 53 20.62 8.99 1.82
N ARG A 54 19.89 8.05 1.24
CA ARG A 54 18.44 7.84 1.46
C ARG A 54 18.14 6.56 2.19
N ASP A 55 19.02 5.59 2.14
CA ASP A 55 18.82 4.25 2.68
C ASP A 55 19.37 4.16 4.11
N SER A 56 18.56 3.67 5.04
CA SER A 56 18.95 3.51 6.45
C SER A 56 18.50 2.16 6.99
N GLU A 57 19.18 1.69 8.05
CA GLU A 57 18.77 0.45 8.76
C GLU A 57 17.40 0.62 9.41
N GLU A 58 17.06 1.81 9.87
CA GLU A 58 15.72 2.10 10.41
C GLU A 58 14.64 1.94 9.35
N SER A 59 14.84 2.53 8.15
CA SER A 59 13.91 2.39 7.02
C SER A 59 13.78 0.94 6.56
N TYR A 60 14.87 0.19 6.57
CA TYR A 60 14.87 -1.24 6.27
C TYR A 60 14.02 -2.03 7.28
N THR A 61 14.20 -1.76 8.57
CA THR A 61 13.42 -2.41 9.64
C THR A 61 11.93 -2.07 9.53
N GLN A 62 11.62 -0.82 9.24
CA GLN A 62 10.23 -0.38 9.01
C GLN A 62 9.59 -1.07 7.82
N LEU A 63 10.34 -1.24 6.73
CA LEU A 63 9.88 -1.94 5.54
C LEU A 63 9.56 -3.42 5.84
N LEU A 64 10.44 -4.11 6.55
CA LEU A 64 10.20 -5.51 6.97
C LEU A 64 8.96 -5.63 7.85
N ASP A 65 8.83 -4.76 8.83
CA ASP A 65 7.65 -4.73 9.71
C ASP A 65 6.36 -4.50 8.91
N ALA A 66 6.38 -3.59 7.95
CA ALA A 66 5.25 -3.34 7.07
C ALA A 66 4.87 -4.56 6.23
N MET A 67 5.84 -5.26 5.66
CA MET A 67 5.60 -6.46 4.86
C MET A 67 5.03 -7.60 5.71
N ARG A 68 5.52 -7.77 6.93
CA ARG A 68 4.99 -8.75 7.90
C ARG A 68 3.57 -8.41 8.35
N TRP A 69 3.29 -7.13 8.61
CA TRP A 69 1.93 -6.69 8.94
C TRP A 69 0.94 -7.01 7.82
N LEU A 70 1.35 -6.87 6.55
CA LEU A 70 0.53 -7.23 5.40
C LEU A 70 0.32 -8.74 5.27
N GLY A 71 1.11 -9.55 5.98
CA GLY A 71 1.04 -11.01 5.91
C GLY A 71 1.78 -11.62 4.73
N PHE A 72 2.66 -10.86 4.07
CA PHE A 72 3.51 -11.40 3.01
C PHE A 72 4.59 -12.31 3.58
N ASP A 73 4.79 -13.42 2.92
CA ASP A 73 5.93 -14.32 3.09
C ASP A 73 6.75 -14.35 1.80
N TRP A 74 8.02 -14.66 1.93
CA TRP A 74 8.94 -14.80 0.80
C TRP A 74 9.91 -15.94 1.04
N ASP A 75 10.47 -16.46 -0.06
CA ASP A 75 11.26 -17.68 -0.03
C ASP A 75 12.76 -17.43 0.05
N GLU A 76 13.21 -16.31 -0.50
CA GLU A 76 14.60 -15.87 -0.50
C GLU A 76 14.65 -14.38 -0.16
N GLY A 77 15.65 -13.97 0.60
CA GLY A 77 15.83 -12.58 1.00
C GLY A 77 16.86 -12.41 2.10
N PRO A 78 17.07 -11.17 2.61
CA PRO A 78 18.13 -10.88 3.58
C PRO A 78 18.04 -11.67 4.88
N GLU A 79 16.84 -11.92 5.40
CA GLU A 79 16.65 -12.63 6.67
C GLU A 79 16.54 -14.15 6.50
N VAL A 80 15.86 -14.58 5.45
CA VAL A 80 15.61 -16.00 5.21
C VAL A 80 16.76 -16.67 4.45
N GLY A 81 17.65 -15.89 3.86
CA GLY A 81 18.74 -16.40 3.05
C GLY A 81 18.28 -16.97 1.72
N GLY A 82 19.14 -17.78 1.12
CA GLY A 82 18.89 -18.46 -0.14
C GLY A 82 20.15 -18.67 -0.96
N PRO A 83 20.03 -19.37 -2.12
CA PRO A 83 21.18 -19.77 -2.92
C PRO A 83 21.88 -18.60 -3.64
N HIS A 84 21.25 -17.43 -3.73
CA HIS A 84 21.78 -16.26 -4.44
C HIS A 84 22.20 -15.12 -3.50
N ALA A 85 22.36 -15.41 -2.21
CA ALA A 85 22.79 -14.43 -1.21
C ALA A 85 24.14 -13.77 -1.59
N PRO A 86 24.38 -12.52 -1.17
CA PRO A 86 23.49 -11.66 -0.38
C PRO A 86 22.34 -11.07 -1.19
N TYR A 87 21.25 -10.65 -0.51
CA TYR A 87 20.06 -10.09 -1.14
C TYR A 87 19.93 -8.57 -0.92
N ARG A 88 20.97 -7.92 -0.42
CA ARG A 88 21.10 -6.47 -0.34
C ARG A 88 22.11 -6.02 -1.40
N GLN A 89 21.72 -5.09 -2.25
CA GLN A 89 22.58 -4.65 -3.35
C GLN A 89 23.86 -3.97 -2.88
N SER A 90 23.82 -3.26 -1.74
CA SER A 90 25.02 -2.69 -1.11
C SER A 90 26.11 -3.72 -0.78
N GLN A 91 25.74 -4.99 -0.66
CA GLN A 91 26.65 -6.10 -0.36
C GLN A 91 27.11 -6.88 -1.60
N ARG A 92 26.73 -6.42 -2.80
CA ARG A 92 26.97 -7.10 -4.09
C ARG A 92 27.81 -6.27 -5.06
N MET A 93 28.45 -5.21 -4.60
CA MET A 93 29.19 -4.25 -5.44
C MET A 93 30.28 -4.90 -6.28
N ASP A 94 31.00 -5.89 -5.72
CA ASP A 94 32.06 -6.60 -6.46
C ASP A 94 31.50 -7.42 -7.63
N ILE A 95 30.30 -7.96 -7.48
CA ILE A 95 29.60 -8.66 -8.57
C ILE A 95 29.32 -7.73 -9.72
N TYR A 96 28.81 -6.54 -9.45
CA TYR A 96 28.49 -5.55 -10.48
C TYR A 96 29.71 -5.05 -11.21
N ARG A 97 30.82 -4.82 -10.49
CA ARG A 97 32.10 -4.42 -11.09
C ARG A 97 32.65 -5.50 -12.01
N ASP A 98 32.59 -6.75 -11.58
CA ASP A 98 33.03 -7.90 -12.40
C ASP A 98 32.21 -8.01 -13.68
N VAL A 99 30.87 -7.90 -13.59
CA VAL A 99 30.00 -7.95 -14.78
C VAL A 99 30.25 -6.77 -15.70
N ALA A 100 30.43 -5.56 -15.19
CA ALA A 100 30.75 -4.38 -16.00
C ALA A 100 32.07 -4.58 -16.75
N GLN A 101 33.08 -5.14 -16.10
CA GLN A 101 34.37 -5.42 -16.73
C GLN A 101 34.25 -6.47 -17.84
N LYS A 102 33.47 -7.52 -17.61
CA LYS A 102 33.19 -8.55 -18.64
C LYS A 102 32.48 -7.96 -19.87
N LEU A 103 31.54 -7.04 -19.64
CA LEU A 103 30.86 -6.33 -20.74
C LEU A 103 31.83 -5.45 -21.54
N LEU A 104 32.74 -4.75 -20.86
CA LEU A 104 33.78 -3.95 -21.52
C LEU A 104 34.72 -4.85 -22.31
N ASP A 105 35.24 -5.92 -21.75
CA ASP A 105 36.19 -6.83 -22.39
C ASP A 105 35.59 -7.50 -23.64
N ALA A 106 34.30 -7.78 -23.63
CA ALA A 106 33.59 -8.38 -24.74
C ALA A 106 33.10 -7.36 -25.80
N GLY A 107 33.31 -6.07 -25.57
CA GLY A 107 32.87 -5.03 -26.51
C GLY A 107 31.37 -4.69 -26.46
N HIS A 108 30.63 -5.21 -25.46
CA HIS A 108 29.23 -4.85 -25.24
C HIS A 108 29.05 -3.49 -24.54
N ALA A 109 30.10 -2.99 -23.94
CA ALA A 109 30.15 -1.68 -23.30
C ALA A 109 31.46 -0.96 -23.68
N TYR A 110 31.49 0.34 -23.44
CA TYR A 110 32.65 1.19 -23.73
C TYR A 110 32.74 2.35 -22.74
N ARG A 111 33.93 2.95 -22.68
CA ARG A 111 34.18 4.13 -21.87
C ARG A 111 33.80 5.39 -22.62
N CYS A 112 32.99 6.23 -21.98
CA CYS A 112 32.54 7.51 -22.53
C CYS A 112 33.19 8.66 -21.76
N TYR A 113 33.93 9.49 -22.44
CA TYR A 113 34.67 10.61 -21.88
C TYR A 113 33.95 11.96 -22.05
N CYS A 114 32.77 12.01 -22.58
CA CYS A 114 31.99 13.22 -22.81
C CYS A 114 31.77 13.99 -21.49
N SER A 115 32.02 15.31 -21.51
CA SER A 115 31.64 16.19 -20.42
C SER A 115 30.10 16.47 -20.46
N GLN A 116 29.54 16.91 -19.34
CA GLN A 116 28.14 17.31 -19.30
C GLN A 116 27.83 18.47 -20.24
N GLU A 117 28.71 19.43 -20.35
CA GLU A 117 28.60 20.56 -21.28
C GLU A 117 28.55 20.10 -22.75
N GLU A 118 29.43 19.16 -23.13
CA GLU A 118 29.45 18.60 -24.48
C GLU A 118 28.15 17.83 -24.78
N LEU A 119 27.66 17.06 -23.81
CA LEU A 119 26.40 16.34 -23.92
C LEU A 119 25.22 17.28 -24.09
N ASP A 120 25.17 18.35 -23.32
CA ASP A 120 24.09 19.34 -23.37
C ASP A 120 24.10 20.11 -24.71
N THR A 121 25.28 20.50 -25.17
CA THR A 121 25.43 21.19 -26.46
C THR A 121 24.95 20.33 -27.62
N ARG A 122 25.33 19.05 -27.67
CA ARG A 122 24.88 18.14 -28.73
C ARG A 122 23.39 17.82 -28.64
N ARG A 123 22.85 17.76 -27.43
CA ARG A 123 21.41 17.54 -27.19
C ARG A 123 20.59 18.72 -27.73
N GLU A 124 21.01 19.94 -27.44
CA GLU A 124 20.35 21.15 -27.95
C GLU A 124 20.42 21.24 -29.46
N ALA A 125 21.58 20.94 -30.05
CA ALA A 125 21.74 20.91 -31.50
C ALA A 125 20.83 19.86 -32.16
N ALA A 126 20.66 18.69 -31.56
CA ALA A 126 19.75 17.65 -32.03
C ALA A 126 18.30 18.11 -31.97
N ARG A 127 17.88 18.76 -30.89
CA ARG A 127 16.53 19.32 -30.75
C ARG A 127 16.25 20.39 -31.80
N ALA A 128 17.19 21.30 -32.01
CA ALA A 128 17.05 22.36 -33.02
C ALA A 128 16.94 21.78 -34.44
N ALA A 129 17.56 20.65 -34.72
CA ALA A 129 17.51 19.95 -35.99
C ALA A 129 16.34 18.95 -36.13
N GLY A 130 15.46 18.85 -35.09
CA GLY A 130 14.34 17.89 -35.08
C GLY A 130 14.77 16.41 -35.03
N ARG A 131 15.99 16.15 -34.52
CA ARG A 131 16.51 14.79 -34.36
C ARG A 131 16.31 14.31 -32.91
N PRO A 132 16.30 12.99 -32.65
CA PRO A 132 16.28 12.46 -31.30
C PRO A 132 17.39 13.05 -30.44
N SER A 133 17.07 13.45 -29.20
CA SER A 133 17.99 14.18 -28.29
C SER A 133 18.73 13.28 -27.30
N GLY A 134 18.67 11.97 -27.49
CA GLY A 134 19.44 11.02 -26.67
C GLY A 134 20.93 11.05 -26.97
N TYR A 135 21.70 10.25 -26.23
CA TYR A 135 23.14 10.14 -26.46
C TYR A 135 23.44 9.71 -27.92
N ASP A 136 24.37 10.38 -28.58
CA ASP A 136 24.68 10.23 -30.01
C ASP A 136 25.71 9.14 -30.33
N GLY A 137 26.23 8.44 -29.34
CA GLY A 137 27.24 7.41 -29.52
C GLY A 137 28.65 7.96 -29.77
N HIS A 138 28.92 9.21 -29.47
CA HIS A 138 30.20 9.89 -29.76
C HIS A 138 31.45 9.10 -29.37
N CYS A 139 31.43 8.42 -28.22
CA CYS A 139 32.58 7.66 -27.72
C CYS A 139 32.53 6.15 -28.05
N ARG A 140 31.60 5.70 -28.90
CA ARG A 140 31.43 4.26 -29.20
C ARG A 140 32.70 3.60 -29.75
N ASP A 141 33.40 4.27 -30.63
CA ASP A 141 34.50 3.71 -31.40
C ASP A 141 35.73 4.65 -31.39
N LEU A 142 36.10 5.10 -30.17
CA LEU A 142 37.31 5.93 -29.99
C LEU A 142 38.57 5.14 -30.33
N SER A 143 39.52 5.80 -31.02
CA SER A 143 40.86 5.29 -31.21
C SER A 143 41.65 5.38 -29.92
N ASP A 144 42.75 4.61 -29.82
CA ASP A 144 43.63 4.68 -28.65
C ASP A 144 44.23 6.09 -28.50
N ALA A 145 44.52 6.79 -29.58
CA ALA A 145 45.01 8.17 -29.56
C ALA A 145 44.00 9.15 -28.95
N GLU A 146 42.71 9.01 -29.34
CA GLU A 146 41.62 9.83 -28.79
C GLU A 146 41.41 9.54 -27.29
N VAL A 147 41.51 8.29 -26.88
CA VAL A 147 41.41 7.89 -25.46
C VAL A 147 42.56 8.53 -24.66
N GLU A 148 43.81 8.48 -25.17
CA GLU A 148 44.95 9.08 -24.49
C GLU A 148 44.83 10.61 -24.40
N GLU A 149 44.27 11.26 -25.42
CA GLU A 149 44.00 12.70 -25.38
C GLU A 149 43.01 13.06 -24.26
N TYR A 150 41.93 12.32 -24.10
CA TYR A 150 40.97 12.52 -23.01
C TYR A 150 41.59 12.26 -21.64
N ARG A 151 42.41 11.21 -21.52
CA ARG A 151 43.13 10.91 -20.27
C ARG A 151 44.12 12.03 -19.91
N ALA A 152 44.80 12.57 -20.90
CA ALA A 152 45.70 13.71 -20.69
C ALA A 152 44.98 14.97 -20.18
N GLN A 153 43.69 15.10 -20.50
CA GLN A 153 42.82 16.16 -19.97
C GLN A 153 42.31 15.88 -18.55
N GLY A 154 42.67 14.73 -17.95
CA GLY A 154 42.21 14.33 -16.61
C GLY A 154 40.76 13.90 -16.54
N ARG A 155 40.14 13.53 -17.65
CA ARG A 155 38.77 13.11 -17.70
C ARG A 155 38.60 11.68 -17.19
N GLU A 156 37.62 11.49 -16.27
CA GLU A 156 37.21 10.18 -15.78
C GLU A 156 36.00 9.70 -16.60
N PRO A 157 36.07 8.50 -17.21
CA PRO A 157 35.01 8.02 -18.05
C PRO A 157 33.87 7.41 -17.24
N ILE A 158 32.64 7.50 -17.78
CA ILE A 158 31.56 6.62 -17.41
C ILE A 158 31.59 5.37 -18.32
N VAL A 159 30.96 4.29 -17.92
CA VAL A 159 30.77 3.12 -18.77
C VAL A 159 29.36 3.15 -19.35
N ARG A 160 29.27 3.03 -20.69
CA ARG A 160 28.01 2.97 -21.41
C ARG A 160 27.82 1.59 -22.02
N PHE A 161 26.57 1.11 -21.97
CA PHE A 161 26.17 -0.08 -22.71
C PHE A 161 25.92 0.27 -24.18
N ARG A 162 26.43 -0.56 -25.09
CA ARG A 162 26.27 -0.40 -26.54
C ARG A 162 24.94 -1.03 -26.98
N MET A 163 23.98 -0.22 -27.33
CA MET A 163 22.69 -0.68 -27.83
C MET A 163 22.78 -1.20 -29.27
N PRO A 164 22.02 -2.23 -29.64
CA PRO A 164 21.95 -2.68 -31.03
C PRO A 164 21.27 -1.63 -31.94
N ASP A 165 21.63 -1.64 -33.23
CA ASP A 165 21.07 -0.73 -34.24
C ASP A 165 19.84 -1.34 -34.95
N GLU A 166 19.09 -2.17 -34.27
CA GLU A 166 17.88 -2.84 -34.74
C GLU A 166 16.69 -2.61 -33.80
N PRO A 167 15.46 -2.66 -34.29
CA PRO A 167 14.28 -2.58 -33.42
C PRO A 167 14.25 -3.71 -32.38
N ILE A 168 13.75 -3.40 -31.20
CA ILE A 168 13.55 -4.37 -30.12
C ILE A 168 12.04 -4.56 -29.93
N THR A 169 11.57 -5.78 -30.17
CA THR A 169 10.17 -6.17 -29.99
C THR A 169 10.07 -7.21 -28.89
N PHE A 170 9.09 -7.04 -28.00
CA PHE A 170 8.80 -8.02 -26.95
C PHE A 170 7.31 -8.09 -26.69
N GLU A 171 6.86 -9.21 -26.16
CA GLU A 171 5.48 -9.43 -25.72
C GLU A 171 5.38 -9.11 -24.23
N ASP A 172 4.73 -8.00 -23.89
CA ASP A 172 4.43 -7.68 -22.48
C ASP A 172 3.21 -8.46 -22.02
N LEU A 173 3.29 -9.10 -20.87
CA LEU A 173 2.22 -9.97 -20.33
C LEU A 173 0.91 -9.22 -20.07
N VAL A 174 0.97 -7.91 -19.86
CA VAL A 174 -0.18 -7.04 -19.59
C VAL A 174 -0.57 -6.23 -20.83
N ARG A 175 0.42 -5.71 -21.56
CA ARG A 175 0.24 -4.68 -22.59
C ARG A 175 0.32 -5.21 -24.02
N GLY A 176 0.66 -6.48 -24.19
CA GLY A 176 0.81 -7.08 -25.52
C GLY A 176 2.13 -6.73 -26.19
N GLU A 177 2.18 -6.88 -27.51
CA GLU A 177 3.38 -6.63 -28.31
C GLU A 177 3.78 -5.15 -28.34
N ILE A 178 5.03 -4.88 -28.02
CA ILE A 178 5.61 -3.53 -28.02
C ILE A 178 6.93 -3.57 -28.80
N THR A 179 7.13 -2.56 -29.66
CA THR A 179 8.35 -2.37 -30.43
C THR A 179 8.97 -1.01 -30.14
N TYR A 180 10.27 -1.00 -29.89
CA TYR A 180 11.07 0.22 -29.75
C TYR A 180 12.06 0.31 -30.91
N LEU A 181 12.10 1.48 -31.56
CA LEU A 181 13.06 1.76 -32.62
C LEU A 181 14.41 2.16 -32.04
N PRO A 182 15.54 1.84 -32.72
CA PRO A 182 16.87 2.11 -32.16
C PRO A 182 17.14 3.59 -31.87
N GLU A 183 16.61 4.50 -32.66
CA GLU A 183 16.74 5.95 -32.43
C GLU A 183 16.10 6.43 -31.10
N ASN A 184 15.16 5.67 -30.56
CA ASN A 184 14.48 5.99 -29.30
C ASN A 184 15.10 5.30 -28.09
N VAL A 185 16.11 4.47 -28.29
CA VAL A 185 16.79 3.73 -27.21
C VAL A 185 18.30 3.86 -27.39
N PRO A 186 18.88 5.03 -27.09
CA PRO A 186 20.31 5.25 -27.23
C PRO A 186 21.14 4.48 -26.20
N ASP A 187 22.45 4.40 -26.46
CA ASP A 187 23.40 3.87 -25.48
C ASP A 187 23.25 4.59 -24.15
N TYR A 188 23.37 3.86 -23.05
CA TYR A 188 23.10 4.40 -21.72
C TYR A 188 24.19 4.05 -20.72
N GLY A 189 24.33 4.88 -19.68
CA GLY A 189 25.30 4.68 -18.62
C GLY A 189 24.95 3.48 -17.73
N ILE A 190 25.96 2.68 -17.39
CA ILE A 190 25.87 1.54 -16.48
C ILE A 190 26.80 1.67 -15.27
N VAL A 191 27.88 2.46 -15.39
CA VAL A 191 28.81 2.76 -14.29
C VAL A 191 29.14 4.24 -14.31
N ARG A 192 29.12 4.87 -13.16
CA ARG A 192 29.50 6.29 -12.99
C ARG A 192 31.02 6.48 -13.09
N ALA A 193 31.44 7.72 -13.29
CA ALA A 193 32.85 8.07 -13.32
C ALA A 193 33.59 7.70 -12.04
N ASN A 194 32.96 7.73 -10.89
CA ASN A 194 33.52 7.31 -9.61
C ASN A 194 33.57 5.79 -9.41
N GLY A 195 33.18 5.00 -10.41
CA GLY A 195 33.15 3.54 -10.35
C GLY A 195 31.87 2.95 -9.74
N ALA A 196 30.92 3.77 -9.28
CA ALA A 196 29.67 3.28 -8.71
C ALA A 196 28.75 2.73 -9.82
N PRO A 197 28.25 1.50 -9.68
CA PRO A 197 27.30 0.95 -10.64
C PRO A 197 25.95 1.66 -10.56
N LEU A 198 25.30 1.80 -11.72
CA LEU A 198 23.98 2.42 -11.83
C LEU A 198 22.86 1.37 -11.76
N TYR A 199 21.66 1.81 -11.42
CA TYR A 199 20.45 1.00 -11.44
C TYR A 199 20.27 0.23 -12.76
N THR A 200 20.60 0.86 -13.87
CA THR A 200 20.52 0.28 -15.23
C THR A 200 21.36 -0.99 -15.42
N LEU A 201 22.40 -1.17 -14.64
CA LEU A 201 23.20 -2.41 -14.59
C LEU A 201 22.75 -3.31 -13.45
N VAL A 202 22.62 -2.77 -12.25
CA VAL A 202 22.46 -3.51 -10.99
C VAL A 202 21.17 -4.31 -10.98
N ASN A 203 20.05 -3.70 -11.35
CA ASN A 203 18.74 -4.36 -11.31
C ASN A 203 18.66 -5.56 -12.27
N PRO A 204 18.96 -5.43 -13.57
CA PRO A 204 18.89 -6.57 -14.47
C PRO A 204 19.97 -7.63 -14.20
N VAL A 205 21.15 -7.25 -13.72
CA VAL A 205 22.19 -8.22 -13.36
C VAL A 205 21.72 -9.11 -12.19
N ASP A 206 21.11 -8.53 -11.19
CA ASP A 206 20.55 -9.28 -10.08
C ASP A 206 19.40 -10.18 -10.53
N ASP A 207 18.51 -9.69 -11.38
CA ASP A 207 17.44 -10.51 -11.96
C ASP A 207 18.01 -11.70 -12.74
N ALA A 208 19.07 -11.49 -13.52
CA ALA A 208 19.75 -12.55 -14.26
C ALA A 208 20.40 -13.59 -13.33
N LEU A 209 21.18 -13.13 -12.35
CA LEU A 209 21.90 -14.02 -11.43
C LEU A 209 20.98 -14.75 -10.45
N MET A 210 19.87 -14.14 -10.08
CA MET A 210 18.83 -14.74 -9.22
C MET A 210 17.83 -15.59 -10.02
N GLU A 211 18.05 -15.72 -11.32
CA GLU A 211 17.25 -16.55 -12.22
C GLU A 211 15.77 -16.18 -12.23
N ILE A 212 15.47 -14.88 -12.19
CA ILE A 212 14.11 -14.37 -12.25
C ILE A 212 13.50 -14.70 -13.62
N THR A 213 12.33 -15.32 -13.62
CA THR A 213 11.63 -15.74 -14.84
C THR A 213 10.63 -14.70 -15.35
N HIS A 214 10.04 -13.94 -14.43
CA HIS A 214 9.01 -12.94 -14.73
C HIS A 214 9.31 -11.66 -13.95
N VAL A 215 9.42 -10.54 -14.66
CA VAL A 215 9.61 -9.21 -14.07
C VAL A 215 8.27 -8.49 -14.13
N LEU A 216 7.58 -8.47 -12.99
CA LEU A 216 6.29 -7.80 -12.82
C LEU A 216 6.51 -6.50 -12.03
N ARG A 217 6.25 -5.36 -12.67
CA ARG A 217 6.58 -4.04 -12.10
C ARG A 217 5.67 -2.95 -12.65
N GLY A 218 5.77 -1.75 -12.12
CA GLY A 218 5.00 -0.61 -12.61
C GLY A 218 5.34 -0.20 -14.05
N GLU A 219 4.38 0.32 -14.78
CA GLU A 219 4.55 0.76 -16.17
C GLU A 219 5.48 1.97 -16.33
N ASP A 220 5.80 2.67 -15.26
CA ASP A 220 6.81 3.73 -15.26
C ASP A 220 8.20 3.22 -15.64
N LEU A 221 8.43 1.92 -15.52
CA LEU A 221 9.68 1.25 -15.93
C LEU A 221 9.60 0.62 -17.34
N LEU A 222 8.50 0.78 -18.04
CA LEU A 222 8.32 0.19 -19.36
C LEU A 222 9.40 0.63 -20.37
N SER A 223 9.75 1.92 -20.37
CA SER A 223 10.78 2.47 -21.27
C SER A 223 12.17 1.95 -21.00
N SER A 224 12.44 1.38 -19.82
CA SER A 224 13.70 0.72 -19.50
C SER A 224 13.80 -0.70 -20.05
N THR A 225 12.69 -1.30 -20.41
CA THR A 225 12.63 -2.71 -20.83
C THR A 225 13.45 -3.02 -22.07
N PRO A 226 13.43 -2.22 -23.16
CA PRO A 226 14.26 -2.51 -24.32
C PRO A 226 15.76 -2.47 -24.01
N ARG A 227 16.19 -1.57 -23.12
CA ARG A 227 17.57 -1.51 -22.63
C ARG A 227 17.95 -2.80 -21.90
N GLN A 228 17.07 -3.28 -21.05
CA GLN A 228 17.29 -4.49 -20.26
C GLN A 228 17.29 -5.74 -21.16
N ILE A 229 16.42 -5.82 -22.14
CA ILE A 229 16.41 -6.93 -23.11
C ILE A 229 17.75 -7.00 -23.86
N ALA A 230 18.26 -5.85 -24.34
CA ALA A 230 19.57 -5.81 -24.99
C ALA A 230 20.70 -6.23 -24.04
N LEU A 231 20.65 -5.78 -22.78
CA LEU A 231 21.62 -6.20 -21.77
C LEU A 231 21.54 -7.69 -21.47
N TYR A 232 20.34 -8.25 -21.32
CA TYR A 232 20.14 -9.68 -21.12
C TYR A 232 20.73 -10.52 -22.26
N LYS A 233 20.60 -10.06 -23.49
CA LYS A 233 21.20 -10.74 -24.64
C LYS A 233 22.72 -10.79 -24.51
N ALA A 234 23.36 -9.68 -24.13
CA ALA A 234 24.79 -9.64 -23.87
C ALA A 234 25.18 -10.54 -22.69
N LEU A 235 24.43 -10.51 -21.60
CA LEU A 235 24.66 -11.36 -20.42
C LEU A 235 24.51 -12.84 -20.74
N THR A 236 23.59 -13.20 -21.63
CA THR A 236 23.41 -14.58 -22.10
C THR A 236 24.59 -15.03 -22.93
N GLU A 237 25.09 -14.21 -23.85
CA GLU A 237 26.30 -14.48 -24.63
C GLU A 237 27.54 -14.69 -23.76
N LEU A 238 27.62 -13.99 -22.61
CA LEU A 238 28.70 -14.12 -21.62
C LEU A 238 28.49 -15.28 -20.63
N GLY A 239 27.40 -16.01 -20.74
CA GLY A 239 27.08 -17.12 -19.84
C GLY A 239 26.64 -16.67 -18.42
N ILE A 240 26.32 -15.40 -18.24
CA ILE A 240 25.88 -14.81 -16.95
C ILE A 240 24.38 -15.02 -16.76
N ALA A 241 23.59 -14.77 -17.78
CA ALA A 241 22.15 -15.03 -17.81
C ALA A 241 21.86 -16.33 -18.55
N LYS A 242 20.82 -17.06 -18.14
CA LYS A 242 20.32 -18.24 -18.86
C LYS A 242 19.41 -17.84 -20.02
N GLU A 243 18.47 -16.96 -19.73
CA GLU A 243 17.47 -16.49 -20.70
C GLU A 243 16.95 -15.10 -20.29
N THR A 244 16.34 -14.40 -21.24
CA THR A 244 15.63 -13.15 -20.95
C THR A 244 14.31 -13.46 -20.23
N PRO A 245 13.99 -12.79 -19.11
CA PRO A 245 12.72 -13.00 -18.43
C PRO A 245 11.54 -12.46 -19.25
N ALA A 246 10.35 -12.95 -18.96
CA ALA A 246 9.12 -12.31 -19.40
C ALA A 246 8.89 -11.03 -18.60
N PHE A 247 8.28 -10.01 -19.22
CA PHE A 247 7.97 -8.73 -18.58
C PHE A 247 6.46 -8.51 -18.52
N GLY A 248 5.97 -8.01 -17.41
CA GLY A 248 4.60 -7.56 -17.25
C GLY A 248 4.60 -6.20 -16.57
N HIS A 249 4.03 -5.18 -17.23
CA HIS A 249 4.00 -3.82 -16.74
C HIS A 249 2.60 -3.47 -16.24
N LEU A 250 2.49 -3.30 -14.93
CA LEU A 250 1.25 -3.03 -14.23
C LEU A 250 0.81 -1.58 -14.45
N PRO A 251 -0.51 -1.33 -14.58
CA PRO A 251 -1.02 0.01 -14.83
C PRO A 251 -0.72 0.97 -13.68
N TYR A 252 -0.64 2.26 -14.00
CA TYR A 252 -0.53 3.31 -12.99
C TYR A 252 -1.70 3.27 -12.02
N VAL A 253 -1.42 3.62 -10.77
CA VAL A 253 -2.44 3.96 -9.77
C VAL A 253 -2.61 5.48 -9.80
N MET A 254 -3.81 5.93 -10.17
CA MET A 254 -4.14 7.34 -10.30
C MET A 254 -4.78 7.85 -9.01
N GLY A 255 -4.41 9.06 -8.62
CA GLY A 255 -5.08 9.82 -7.56
C GLY A 255 -6.18 10.71 -8.12
N GLU A 256 -6.49 11.78 -7.40
CA GLU A 256 -7.47 12.77 -7.83
C GLU A 256 -7.00 13.56 -9.06
N GLY A 257 -7.94 14.00 -9.88
CA GLY A 257 -7.67 14.87 -11.01
C GLY A 257 -6.85 14.26 -12.13
N ASN A 258 -6.95 12.94 -12.36
CA ASN A 258 -6.22 12.21 -13.41
C ASN A 258 -4.70 12.32 -13.31
N LYS A 259 -4.18 12.51 -12.10
CA LYS A 259 -2.75 12.51 -11.82
C LYS A 259 -2.35 11.20 -11.18
N LYS A 260 -1.13 10.73 -11.47
CA LYS A 260 -0.55 9.58 -10.79
C LYS A 260 -0.53 9.84 -9.28
N LEU A 261 -0.96 8.84 -8.50
CA LEU A 261 -0.89 8.90 -7.04
C LEU A 261 0.58 9.10 -6.61
N SER A 262 0.83 10.18 -5.88
CA SER A 262 2.18 10.59 -5.49
C SER A 262 2.43 10.40 -4.00
N LYS A 263 3.70 10.41 -3.59
CA LYS A 263 4.07 10.37 -2.16
C LYS A 263 3.53 11.57 -1.35
N ARG A 264 3.09 12.64 -2.01
CA ARG A 264 2.50 13.82 -1.36
C ARG A 264 1.03 13.61 -1.01
N ASP A 265 0.37 12.66 -1.65
CA ASP A 265 -1.01 12.33 -1.36
C ASP A 265 -1.07 11.49 -0.06
N PRO A 266 -1.80 11.94 0.99
CA PRO A 266 -1.84 11.20 2.26
C PRO A 266 -2.25 9.74 2.11
N GLN A 267 -3.19 9.47 1.20
CA GLN A 267 -3.70 8.12 0.90
C GLN A 267 -2.68 7.20 0.21
N SER A 268 -1.49 7.70 -0.12
CA SER A 268 -0.42 6.88 -0.69
C SER A 268 0.39 6.14 0.36
N SER A 269 0.38 6.59 1.61
CA SER A 269 1.20 6.04 2.70
C SER A 269 0.55 4.84 3.37
N LEU A 270 1.24 3.72 3.42
CA LEU A 270 0.77 2.51 4.13
C LEU A 270 0.49 2.78 5.61
N ASN A 271 1.28 3.64 6.27
CA ASN A 271 1.09 3.95 7.68
C ASN A 271 -0.26 4.57 7.98
N LEU A 272 -0.81 5.39 7.07
CA LEU A 272 -2.14 5.95 7.22
C LEU A 272 -3.18 4.85 7.45
N TYR A 273 -3.10 3.78 6.68
CA TYR A 273 -4.05 2.66 6.78
C TYR A 273 -3.87 1.87 8.08
N ARG A 274 -2.63 1.63 8.49
CA ARG A 274 -2.33 0.97 9.77
C ARG A 274 -2.87 1.78 10.95
N GLU A 275 -2.60 3.07 10.99
CA GLU A 275 -3.03 3.97 12.07
C GLU A 275 -4.55 4.10 12.13
N ARG A 276 -5.21 4.14 10.99
CA ARG A 276 -6.67 4.18 10.91
C ARG A 276 -7.34 2.84 11.25
N GLY A 277 -6.59 1.76 11.31
CA GLY A 277 -7.14 0.45 11.63
C GLY A 277 -7.78 -0.26 10.43
N PHE A 278 -7.23 -0.08 9.23
CA PHE A 278 -7.52 -0.98 8.13
C PHE A 278 -6.97 -2.36 8.44
N LEU A 279 -7.72 -3.40 8.12
CA LEU A 279 -7.23 -4.76 8.18
C LEU A 279 -6.27 -5.01 7.01
N PRO A 280 -5.16 -5.74 7.21
CA PRO A 280 -4.29 -6.12 6.09
C PRO A 280 -5.05 -6.81 4.97
N GLU A 281 -5.89 -7.79 5.28
CA GLU A 281 -6.73 -8.52 4.32
C GLU A 281 -7.71 -7.61 3.57
N GLY A 282 -8.26 -6.60 4.21
CA GLY A 282 -9.15 -5.62 3.57
C GLY A 282 -8.40 -4.70 2.61
N LEU A 283 -7.25 -4.18 3.05
CA LEU A 283 -6.40 -3.34 2.22
C LEU A 283 -5.87 -4.10 1.00
N LEU A 284 -5.36 -5.30 1.18
CA LEU A 284 -4.84 -6.12 0.08
C LEU A 284 -5.95 -6.52 -0.91
N ASN A 285 -7.14 -6.85 -0.43
CA ASN A 285 -8.27 -7.11 -1.31
C ASN A 285 -8.56 -5.89 -2.19
N TYR A 286 -8.63 -4.70 -1.60
CA TYR A 286 -8.86 -3.48 -2.38
C TYR A 286 -7.73 -3.21 -3.39
N LEU A 287 -6.46 -3.31 -2.96
CA LEU A 287 -5.32 -3.07 -3.84
C LEU A 287 -5.27 -4.04 -5.02
N SER A 288 -5.73 -5.27 -4.85
CA SER A 288 -5.81 -6.24 -5.94
C SER A 288 -6.80 -5.84 -7.04
N LEU A 289 -7.82 -5.04 -6.70
CA LEU A 289 -8.78 -4.49 -7.67
C LEU A 289 -8.22 -3.34 -8.51
N LEU A 290 -7.04 -2.86 -8.19
CA LEU A 290 -6.36 -1.83 -8.96
C LEU A 290 -5.62 -2.46 -10.17
N GLY A 291 -6.39 -2.88 -11.13
CA GLY A 291 -5.94 -3.51 -12.37
C GLY A 291 -6.34 -4.97 -12.55
N TRP A 292 -6.93 -5.60 -11.54
CA TRP A 292 -7.36 -7.00 -11.61
C TRP A 292 -8.72 -7.17 -10.93
N SER A 293 -9.42 -8.27 -11.23
CA SER A 293 -10.66 -8.66 -10.55
C SER A 293 -10.77 -10.18 -10.50
N LEU A 294 -11.37 -10.68 -9.44
CA LEU A 294 -11.65 -12.11 -9.29
C LEU A 294 -12.76 -12.56 -10.26
N SER A 295 -13.86 -11.81 -10.27
CA SER A 295 -14.98 -11.98 -11.20
C SER A 295 -15.74 -10.64 -11.32
N ALA A 296 -16.67 -10.57 -12.28
CA ALA A 296 -17.51 -9.38 -12.47
C ALA A 296 -18.41 -9.09 -11.25
N ASP A 297 -18.76 -10.12 -10.48
CA ASP A 297 -19.78 -10.06 -9.44
C ASP A 297 -19.21 -10.13 -8.01
N GLN A 298 -17.91 -10.38 -7.84
CA GLN A 298 -17.31 -10.59 -6.54
C GLN A 298 -16.10 -9.66 -6.32
N ASP A 299 -16.31 -8.61 -5.53
CA ASP A 299 -15.25 -7.67 -5.12
C ASP A 299 -14.60 -8.08 -3.79
N ILE A 300 -15.30 -8.85 -2.96
CA ILE A 300 -14.80 -9.27 -1.63
C ILE A 300 -14.29 -10.69 -1.72
N PHE A 301 -13.03 -10.87 -1.42
CA PHE A 301 -12.36 -12.17 -1.45
C PHE A 301 -11.15 -12.20 -0.48
N THR A 302 -10.78 -13.41 -0.13
CA THR A 302 -9.56 -13.67 0.68
C THR A 302 -8.32 -13.69 -0.21
N MET A 303 -7.15 -13.61 0.42
CA MET A 303 -5.88 -13.77 -0.33
C MET A 303 -5.73 -15.19 -0.88
N ASP A 304 -6.26 -16.19 -0.21
CA ASP A 304 -6.27 -17.58 -0.73
C ASP A 304 -7.12 -17.68 -2.01
N GLU A 305 -8.27 -17.02 -2.05
CA GLU A 305 -9.09 -16.94 -3.27
C GLU A 305 -8.38 -16.19 -4.40
N MET A 306 -7.69 -15.10 -4.07
CA MET A 306 -6.87 -14.38 -5.05
C MET A 306 -5.76 -15.27 -5.62
N VAL A 307 -5.01 -15.94 -4.76
CA VAL A 307 -3.92 -16.85 -5.18
C VAL A 307 -4.44 -17.96 -6.09
N ALA A 308 -5.59 -18.53 -5.76
CA ALA A 308 -6.18 -19.59 -6.58
C ALA A 308 -6.54 -19.13 -8.01
N ALA A 309 -6.86 -17.86 -8.21
CA ALA A 309 -7.37 -17.33 -9.47
C ALA A 309 -6.40 -16.40 -10.20
N PHE A 310 -5.37 -15.88 -9.54
CA PHE A 310 -4.55 -14.80 -10.09
C PHE A 310 -3.68 -15.26 -11.26
N ASP A 311 -3.81 -14.56 -12.40
CA ASP A 311 -2.87 -14.61 -13.49
C ASP A 311 -2.58 -13.18 -13.97
N VAL A 312 -1.32 -12.89 -14.22
CA VAL A 312 -0.88 -11.57 -14.67
C VAL A 312 -1.46 -11.20 -16.05
N SER A 313 -1.79 -12.18 -16.87
CA SER A 313 -2.46 -11.97 -18.17
C SER A 313 -3.87 -11.39 -18.04
N ASP A 314 -4.49 -11.51 -16.87
CA ASP A 314 -5.81 -10.93 -16.57
C ASP A 314 -5.73 -9.48 -16.10
N VAL A 315 -4.53 -8.95 -15.86
CA VAL A 315 -4.34 -7.55 -15.43
C VAL A 315 -4.64 -6.62 -16.60
N GLN A 316 -5.48 -5.61 -16.32
CA GLN A 316 -5.85 -4.62 -17.32
C GLN A 316 -4.76 -3.57 -17.50
N PRO A 317 -4.45 -3.14 -18.76
CA PRO A 317 -3.40 -2.16 -19.01
C PRO A 317 -3.80 -0.71 -18.67
N ASN A 318 -5.08 -0.42 -18.54
CA ASN A 318 -5.57 0.93 -18.29
C ASN A 318 -5.24 1.41 -16.87
N PRO A 319 -4.94 2.71 -16.69
CA PRO A 319 -4.71 3.26 -15.36
C PRO A 319 -5.87 2.95 -14.40
N ALA A 320 -5.53 2.54 -13.19
CA ALA A 320 -6.49 2.24 -12.14
C ALA A 320 -6.62 3.44 -11.19
N ARG A 321 -7.86 3.87 -10.90
CA ARG A 321 -8.12 4.99 -10.02
C ARG A 321 -8.25 4.51 -8.57
N PHE A 322 -7.48 5.12 -7.69
CA PHE A 322 -7.58 4.90 -6.25
C PHE A 322 -8.83 5.59 -5.70
N ASP A 323 -9.72 4.81 -5.08
CA ASP A 323 -10.96 5.28 -4.47
C ASP A 323 -10.96 4.89 -2.98
N LEU A 324 -10.68 5.87 -2.12
CA LEU A 324 -10.60 5.65 -0.67
C LEU A 324 -11.94 5.18 -0.08
N LYS A 325 -13.05 5.69 -0.58
CA LYS A 325 -14.39 5.26 -0.10
C LYS A 325 -14.65 3.80 -0.41
N LYS A 326 -14.27 3.34 -1.60
CA LYS A 326 -14.36 1.92 -1.96
C LYS A 326 -13.43 1.07 -1.09
N CYS A 327 -12.22 1.55 -0.83
CA CYS A 327 -11.28 0.89 0.08
C CYS A 327 -11.87 0.73 1.49
N GLU A 328 -12.48 1.78 2.03
CA GLU A 328 -13.15 1.75 3.33
C GLU A 328 -14.35 0.77 3.34
N ALA A 329 -15.14 0.76 2.29
CA ALA A 329 -16.29 -0.15 2.16
C ALA A 329 -15.85 -1.63 2.14
N ILE A 330 -14.81 -1.95 1.38
CA ILE A 330 -14.22 -3.30 1.33
C ILE A 330 -13.64 -3.67 2.70
N ASN A 331 -12.95 -2.76 3.35
CA ASN A 331 -12.43 -3.00 4.69
C ASN A 331 -13.54 -3.27 5.71
N ALA A 332 -14.64 -2.52 5.64
CA ALA A 332 -15.83 -2.74 6.47
C ALA A 332 -16.39 -4.16 6.29
N ASP A 333 -16.45 -4.65 5.05
CA ASP A 333 -16.88 -6.03 4.76
C ASP A 333 -15.94 -7.05 5.39
N HIS A 334 -14.64 -6.85 5.33
CA HIS A 334 -13.66 -7.73 5.98
C HIS A 334 -13.76 -7.69 7.51
N ILE A 335 -14.03 -6.53 8.11
CA ILE A 335 -14.28 -6.44 9.55
C ILE A 335 -15.47 -7.32 9.93
N ARG A 336 -16.56 -7.26 9.18
CA ARG A 336 -17.76 -8.08 9.43
C ARG A 336 -17.52 -9.58 9.26
N LEU A 337 -16.54 -9.97 8.43
CA LEU A 337 -16.19 -11.38 8.22
C LEU A 337 -15.33 -11.98 9.34
N LEU A 338 -14.72 -11.15 10.19
CA LEU A 338 -13.97 -11.64 11.35
C LEU A 338 -14.93 -12.34 12.33
N ASP A 339 -14.45 -13.40 13.00
CA ASP A 339 -15.17 -13.87 14.16
C ASP A 339 -15.07 -12.83 15.31
N THR A 340 -16.03 -12.88 16.22
CA THR A 340 -16.13 -11.87 17.30
C THR A 340 -14.88 -11.82 18.17
N LYS A 341 -14.28 -12.97 18.45
CA LYS A 341 -13.05 -13.04 19.25
C LYS A 341 -11.88 -12.33 18.55
N GLU A 342 -11.69 -12.60 17.28
CA GLU A 342 -10.66 -11.94 16.48
C GLU A 342 -10.90 -10.44 16.38
N PHE A 343 -12.15 -10.03 16.15
CA PHE A 343 -12.53 -8.61 16.15
C PHE A 343 -12.19 -7.92 17.47
N THR A 344 -12.57 -8.51 18.60
CA THR A 344 -12.30 -7.93 19.93
C THR A 344 -10.79 -7.74 20.16
N GLU A 345 -9.97 -8.70 19.74
CA GLU A 345 -8.53 -8.62 19.90
C GLU A 345 -7.89 -7.56 18.99
N ARG A 346 -8.33 -7.46 17.75
CA ARG A 346 -7.79 -6.48 16.80
C ARG A 346 -8.14 -5.05 17.14
N CYS A 347 -9.22 -4.80 17.88
CA CYS A 347 -9.57 -3.46 18.35
C CYS A 347 -8.72 -2.95 19.52
N ARG A 348 -8.02 -3.80 20.24
CA ARG A 348 -7.32 -3.45 21.49
C ARG A 348 -6.35 -2.27 21.40
N PRO A 349 -5.58 -2.06 20.31
CA PRO A 349 -4.71 -0.89 20.21
C PRO A 349 -5.44 0.45 20.36
N TRP A 350 -6.72 0.51 19.99
CA TRP A 350 -7.55 1.72 20.05
C TRP A 350 -8.39 1.82 21.33
N LEU A 351 -8.26 0.86 22.25
CA LEU A 351 -8.98 0.82 23.53
C LEU A 351 -8.10 1.15 24.74
N LYS A 352 -6.84 1.50 24.50
CA LYS A 352 -5.85 1.81 25.54
C LYS A 352 -5.03 3.05 25.21
N ALA A 353 -4.35 3.58 26.22
CA ALA A 353 -3.43 4.70 26.06
C ALA A 353 -2.35 4.37 24.99
N PRO A 354 -1.87 5.37 24.23
CA PRO A 354 -2.24 6.80 24.31
C PRO A 354 -3.51 7.18 23.51
N VAL A 355 -4.10 6.24 22.77
CA VAL A 355 -5.23 6.51 21.87
C VAL A 355 -6.53 6.71 22.62
N ALA A 356 -6.82 5.83 23.57
CA ALA A 356 -8.05 5.90 24.37
C ALA A 356 -8.05 7.12 25.32
N PRO A 357 -9.14 7.90 25.36
CA PRO A 357 -9.23 9.07 26.25
C PRO A 357 -9.58 8.76 27.70
N TRP A 358 -9.90 7.51 28.04
CA TRP A 358 -10.22 7.05 29.39
C TRP A 358 -8.99 6.52 30.11
N ALA A 359 -9.06 6.50 31.45
CA ALA A 359 -8.03 5.91 32.30
C ALA A 359 -8.06 4.37 32.18
N ALA A 360 -6.92 3.72 32.34
CA ALA A 360 -6.81 2.26 32.23
C ALA A 360 -7.74 1.54 33.22
N ASP A 361 -7.90 2.07 34.45
CA ASP A 361 -8.75 1.49 35.49
C ASP A 361 -10.25 1.66 35.21
N ASP A 362 -10.62 2.56 34.29
CA ASP A 362 -12.01 2.78 33.89
C ASP A 362 -12.45 1.84 32.77
N PHE A 363 -11.53 1.13 32.14
CA PHE A 363 -11.85 0.14 31.11
C PHE A 363 -12.44 -1.11 31.77
N ASP A 364 -13.60 -1.52 31.30
CA ASP A 364 -14.33 -2.70 31.75
C ASP A 364 -14.38 -3.76 30.65
N GLU A 365 -13.65 -4.85 30.85
CA GLU A 365 -13.56 -5.94 29.87
C GLU A 365 -14.93 -6.58 29.58
N ALA A 366 -15.78 -6.75 30.60
CA ALA A 366 -17.10 -7.35 30.42
C ALA A 366 -17.99 -6.47 29.54
N LYS A 367 -17.95 -5.16 29.74
CA LYS A 367 -18.68 -4.19 28.91
C LYS A 367 -18.15 -4.19 27.47
N TRP A 368 -16.81 -4.25 27.31
CA TRP A 368 -16.21 -4.35 25.99
C TRP A 368 -16.68 -5.61 25.25
N GLN A 369 -16.64 -6.76 25.90
CA GLN A 369 -17.11 -8.03 25.30
C GLN A 369 -18.59 -7.97 24.93
N ALA A 370 -19.41 -7.32 25.75
CA ALA A 370 -20.83 -7.17 25.48
C ALA A 370 -21.14 -6.24 24.28
N VAL A 371 -20.39 -5.15 24.13
CA VAL A 371 -20.64 -4.14 23.09
C VAL A 371 -20.01 -4.48 21.76
N ALA A 372 -18.93 -5.27 21.75
CA ALA A 372 -18.16 -5.57 20.55
C ALA A 372 -18.99 -6.08 19.37
N PRO A 373 -19.92 -7.03 19.52
CA PRO A 373 -20.75 -7.49 18.39
C PRO A 373 -21.60 -6.39 17.74
N HIS A 374 -22.04 -5.42 18.53
CA HIS A 374 -22.83 -4.27 18.03
C HIS A 374 -21.95 -3.27 17.28
N ALA A 375 -20.70 -3.13 17.65
CA ALA A 375 -19.75 -2.27 16.98
C ALA A 375 -19.26 -2.87 15.65
N GLN A 376 -19.01 -4.18 15.60
CA GLN A 376 -18.42 -4.87 14.47
C GLN A 376 -19.16 -4.62 13.15
N THR A 377 -20.48 -4.52 13.18
CA THR A 377 -21.33 -4.32 11.99
C THR A 377 -21.33 -2.87 11.50
N ARG A 378 -20.74 -1.95 12.22
CA ARG A 378 -20.84 -0.50 11.97
C ARG A 378 -19.52 0.16 11.62
N LEU A 379 -18.38 -0.49 11.91
CA LEU A 379 -17.08 0.11 11.68
C LEU A 379 -16.66 -0.01 10.22
N LYS A 380 -16.09 1.05 9.67
CA LYS A 380 -15.36 1.04 8.41
C LYS A 380 -13.88 0.73 8.63
N VAL A 381 -13.34 1.25 9.72
CA VAL A 381 -11.96 1.04 10.16
C VAL A 381 -11.95 0.86 11.69
N LEU A 382 -10.96 0.13 12.20
CA LEU A 382 -10.94 -0.24 13.62
C LEU A 382 -10.74 0.97 14.57
N SER A 383 -10.09 2.04 14.11
CA SER A 383 -9.87 3.24 14.92
C SER A 383 -11.17 3.94 15.33
N GLU A 384 -12.25 3.72 14.60
CA GLU A 384 -13.57 4.28 14.96
C GLU A 384 -14.13 3.70 16.25
N ILE A 385 -13.58 2.57 16.72
CA ILE A 385 -14.08 1.93 17.95
C ILE A 385 -13.95 2.85 19.17
N THR A 386 -12.90 3.64 19.26
CA THR A 386 -12.64 4.53 20.40
C THR A 386 -13.83 5.46 20.64
N ASP A 387 -14.27 6.16 19.61
CA ASP A 387 -15.40 7.09 19.69
C ASP A 387 -16.77 6.39 19.82
N ASN A 388 -16.86 5.16 19.34
CA ASN A 388 -18.10 4.40 19.42
C ASN A 388 -18.37 3.83 20.83
N VAL A 389 -17.34 3.58 21.62
CA VAL A 389 -17.46 2.96 22.94
C VAL A 389 -17.02 3.84 24.10
N ASP A 390 -16.56 5.07 23.88
CA ASP A 390 -16.04 5.97 24.89
C ASP A 390 -17.05 6.24 26.02
N PHE A 391 -18.33 6.28 25.69
CA PHE A 391 -19.42 6.48 26.67
C PHE A 391 -19.44 5.41 27.76
N LEU A 392 -18.94 4.20 27.49
CA LEU A 392 -18.88 3.11 28.46
C LEU A 392 -17.78 3.30 29.52
N PHE A 393 -16.69 3.98 29.14
CA PHE A 393 -15.45 4.04 29.91
C PHE A 393 -15.09 5.44 30.42
N LEU A 394 -15.71 6.49 29.88
CA LEU A 394 -15.57 7.85 30.42
C LEU A 394 -16.48 8.06 31.60
N PRO A 395 -16.07 8.83 32.65
CA PRO A 395 -16.92 9.20 33.77
C PRO A 395 -18.17 9.95 33.32
N GLU A 396 -17.99 10.84 32.35
CA GLU A 396 -19.04 11.65 31.73
C GLU A 396 -18.96 11.53 30.20
N PRO A 397 -20.10 11.65 29.50
CA PRO A 397 -20.07 11.58 28.04
C PRO A 397 -19.26 12.73 27.43
N ALA A 398 -18.49 12.44 26.37
CA ALA A 398 -17.85 13.46 25.57
C ALA A 398 -18.90 14.08 24.64
N PHE A 399 -19.40 15.25 24.98
CA PHE A 399 -20.44 15.92 24.20
C PHE A 399 -19.88 16.52 22.91
N ASP A 400 -20.46 16.10 21.78
CA ASP A 400 -20.32 16.79 20.52
C ASP A 400 -21.33 17.95 20.50
N GLU A 401 -20.85 19.18 20.43
CA GLU A 401 -21.70 20.38 20.49
C GLU A 401 -22.71 20.47 19.33
N ALA A 402 -22.36 20.02 18.15
CA ALA A 402 -23.28 19.94 17.01
C ALA A 402 -24.40 18.93 17.26
N SER A 403 -24.06 17.77 17.83
CA SER A 403 -25.04 16.74 18.24
C SER A 403 -25.97 17.26 19.33
N TRP A 404 -25.41 17.94 20.32
CA TRP A 404 -26.21 18.57 21.38
C TRP A 404 -27.22 19.57 20.81
N ALA A 405 -26.76 20.52 20.00
CA ALA A 405 -27.62 21.52 19.37
C ALA A 405 -28.71 20.90 18.47
N LYS A 406 -28.38 19.82 17.80
CA LYS A 406 -29.32 19.12 16.91
C LYS A 406 -30.41 18.37 17.66
N ALA A 407 -30.06 17.73 18.77
CA ALA A 407 -30.98 16.87 19.56
C ALA A 407 -31.73 17.61 20.63
N MET A 408 -31.10 18.58 21.31
CA MET A 408 -31.65 19.31 22.46
C MET A 408 -32.39 20.56 21.99
N LYS A 409 -33.58 20.37 21.48
CA LYS A 409 -34.47 21.43 21.02
C LYS A 409 -35.52 21.76 22.08
N GLU A 410 -36.38 22.74 21.78
CA GLU A 410 -37.52 23.07 22.62
C GLU A 410 -38.36 21.83 22.94
N GLY A 411 -38.67 21.62 24.19
CA GLY A 411 -39.41 20.45 24.67
C GLY A 411 -38.56 19.24 25.01
N SER A 412 -37.26 19.25 24.72
CA SER A 412 -36.37 18.14 25.05
C SER A 412 -36.23 17.87 26.54
N ASP A 413 -36.28 18.93 27.36
CA ASP A 413 -36.26 18.81 28.83
C ASP A 413 -37.48 18.04 29.36
N ALA A 414 -38.67 18.36 28.89
CA ALA A 414 -39.90 17.64 29.25
C ALA A 414 -39.88 16.17 28.81
N LEU A 415 -39.39 15.91 27.58
CA LEU A 415 -39.21 14.55 27.09
C LEU A 415 -38.23 13.75 27.95
N LEU A 416 -37.07 14.33 28.27
CA LEU A 416 -36.05 13.67 29.09
C LEU A 416 -36.55 13.36 30.48
N ARG A 417 -37.32 14.25 31.10
CA ARG A 417 -37.96 13.96 32.45
C ARG A 417 -38.89 12.76 32.34
N THR A 418 -39.77 12.74 31.35
CA THR A 418 -40.69 11.61 31.17
C THR A 418 -39.95 10.31 30.86
N ALA A 419 -38.94 10.37 30.00
CA ALA A 419 -38.11 9.20 29.70
C ALA A 419 -37.36 8.69 30.93
N ARG A 420 -36.82 9.59 31.73
CA ARG A 420 -36.14 9.27 32.99
C ARG A 420 -37.04 8.52 33.95
N GLU A 421 -38.29 9.00 34.13
CA GLU A 421 -39.29 8.35 35.01
C GLU A 421 -39.67 6.95 34.53
N LYS A 422 -39.90 6.79 33.21
CA LYS A 422 -40.24 5.50 32.63
C LYS A 422 -39.10 4.51 32.65
N LEU A 423 -37.88 4.98 32.42
CA LEU A 423 -36.67 4.16 32.49
C LEU A 423 -36.36 3.71 33.90
N ASP A 424 -36.71 4.51 34.92
CA ASP A 424 -36.47 4.14 36.31
C ASP A 424 -37.23 2.87 36.75
N THR A 425 -38.37 2.62 36.14
CA THR A 425 -39.19 1.44 36.43
C THR A 425 -39.11 0.34 35.36
N ALA A 426 -38.29 0.54 34.33
CA ALA A 426 -38.12 -0.43 33.27
C ALA A 426 -37.27 -1.63 33.68
N ASP A 427 -37.34 -2.71 32.94
CA ASP A 427 -36.45 -3.87 33.08
C ASP A 427 -35.11 -3.62 32.33
N TRP A 428 -34.04 -3.39 33.06
CA TRP A 428 -32.71 -3.09 32.52
C TRP A 428 -31.94 -4.34 32.03
N THR A 429 -32.54 -5.52 32.13
CA THR A 429 -31.98 -6.74 31.53
C THR A 429 -32.52 -6.99 30.12
N SER A 430 -33.40 -6.13 29.64
CA SER A 430 -34.04 -6.24 28.33
C SER A 430 -33.93 -4.93 27.54
N PRO A 431 -33.17 -4.88 26.46
CA PRO A 431 -33.16 -3.72 25.56
C PRO A 431 -34.56 -3.36 25.02
N GLU A 432 -35.43 -4.34 24.80
CA GLU A 432 -36.78 -4.12 24.34
C GLU A 432 -37.61 -3.37 25.36
N SER A 433 -37.49 -3.70 26.66
CA SER A 433 -38.12 -2.96 27.74
C SER A 433 -37.69 -1.51 27.79
N LEU A 434 -36.40 -1.24 27.57
CA LEU A 434 -35.84 0.13 27.54
C LEU A 434 -36.37 0.91 26.33
N LYS A 435 -36.50 0.24 25.19
CA LYS A 435 -37.13 0.81 23.98
C LYS A 435 -38.59 1.18 24.21
N GLU A 436 -39.35 0.30 24.83
CA GLU A 436 -40.73 0.56 25.16
C GLU A 436 -40.89 1.77 26.09
N ALA A 437 -40.01 1.91 27.06
CA ALA A 437 -40.01 3.06 27.97
C ALA A 437 -39.79 4.39 27.25
N VAL A 438 -38.82 4.44 26.32
CA VAL A 438 -38.51 5.63 25.52
C VAL A 438 -39.63 5.90 24.51
N LEU A 439 -40.17 4.87 23.89
CA LEU A 439 -41.32 4.99 22.99
C LEU A 439 -42.53 5.60 23.70
N ALA A 440 -42.85 5.11 24.91
CA ALA A 440 -43.94 5.63 25.71
C ALA A 440 -43.72 7.09 26.16
N ALA A 441 -42.48 7.46 26.45
CA ALA A 441 -42.15 8.86 26.73
C ALA A 441 -42.34 9.74 25.48
N GLY A 442 -41.98 9.27 24.33
CA GLY A 442 -42.21 9.96 23.06
C GLY A 442 -43.73 10.14 22.78
N GLU A 443 -44.52 9.10 22.94
CA GLU A 443 -45.95 9.14 22.75
C GLU A 443 -46.63 10.15 23.67
N ALA A 444 -46.21 10.27 24.93
CA ALA A 444 -46.68 11.25 25.86
C ALA A 444 -46.46 12.70 25.40
N HIS A 445 -45.51 12.94 24.55
CA HIS A 445 -45.18 14.23 23.97
C HIS A 445 -45.48 14.35 22.46
N GLY A 446 -46.25 13.40 21.90
CA GLY A 446 -46.58 13.41 20.46
C GLY A 446 -45.43 13.14 19.51
N LEU A 447 -44.38 12.47 19.98
CA LEU A 447 -43.17 12.17 19.21
C LEU A 447 -43.07 10.71 18.84
N LYS A 448 -42.58 10.45 17.64
CA LYS A 448 -42.20 9.09 17.20
C LYS A 448 -40.87 8.70 17.85
N LEU A 449 -40.61 7.38 17.91
CA LEU A 449 -39.45 6.80 18.55
C LEU A 449 -38.12 7.47 18.09
N GLY A 450 -37.93 7.70 16.79
CA GLY A 450 -36.72 8.32 16.25
C GLY A 450 -36.43 9.71 16.82
N LYS A 451 -37.46 10.51 17.04
CA LYS A 451 -37.34 11.84 17.67
C LYS A 451 -37.24 11.79 19.18
N ALA A 452 -37.86 10.82 19.81
CA ALA A 452 -37.82 10.61 21.25
C ALA A 452 -36.45 10.09 21.72
N GLN A 453 -35.84 9.20 20.98
CA GLN A 453 -34.55 8.62 21.35
C GLN A 453 -33.35 9.56 21.18
N ALA A 454 -33.42 10.56 20.30
CA ALA A 454 -32.29 11.44 20.01
C ALA A 454 -31.79 12.22 21.25
N PRO A 455 -32.63 12.88 22.04
CA PRO A 455 -32.20 13.53 23.29
C PRO A 455 -31.63 12.53 24.30
N VAL A 456 -32.21 11.34 24.43
CA VAL A 456 -31.71 10.28 25.31
C VAL A 456 -30.32 9.82 24.88
N ARG A 457 -30.12 9.56 23.58
CA ARG A 457 -28.85 9.17 23.03
C ARG A 457 -27.77 10.20 23.33
N VAL A 458 -28.02 11.47 23.05
CA VAL A 458 -27.04 12.54 23.29
C VAL A 458 -26.77 12.73 24.78
N ALA A 459 -27.79 12.64 25.63
CA ALA A 459 -27.60 12.72 27.08
C ALA A 459 -26.67 11.62 27.61
N VAL A 460 -26.78 10.40 27.08
CA VAL A 460 -26.05 9.23 27.59
C VAL A 460 -24.72 9.03 26.88
N THR A 461 -24.65 9.25 25.58
CA THR A 461 -23.46 8.96 24.76
C THR A 461 -22.70 10.21 24.29
N GLY A 462 -23.32 11.38 24.31
CA GLY A 462 -22.75 12.64 23.84
C GLY A 462 -22.91 12.91 22.34
N ARG A 463 -23.42 11.96 21.58
CA ARG A 463 -23.51 12.03 20.10
C ARG A 463 -24.87 11.59 19.57
N THR A 464 -25.25 12.12 18.40
CA THR A 464 -26.51 11.73 17.70
C THR A 464 -26.39 10.43 16.95
N VAL A 465 -25.19 10.00 16.60
CA VAL A 465 -24.88 8.77 15.86
C VAL A 465 -23.99 7.87 16.70
N GLY A 466 -24.25 6.58 16.69
CA GLY A 466 -23.47 5.60 17.43
C GLY A 466 -24.07 4.21 17.37
N LEU A 467 -23.71 3.39 18.34
CA LEU A 467 -24.17 2.02 18.49
C LEU A 467 -25.67 1.97 18.83
N PRO A 468 -26.33 0.81 18.72
CA PRO A 468 -27.75 0.67 19.09
C PRO A 468 -28.02 1.20 20.49
N LEU A 469 -28.96 2.12 20.63
CA LEU A 469 -29.15 2.88 21.88
C LEU A 469 -29.56 1.98 23.06
N PHE A 470 -30.52 1.10 22.86
CA PHE A 470 -31.11 0.35 23.98
C PHE A 470 -30.17 -0.74 24.50
N GLU A 471 -29.42 -1.38 23.61
CA GLU A 471 -28.33 -2.28 23.96
C GLU A 471 -27.20 -1.50 24.68
N SER A 472 -26.92 -0.30 24.23
CA SER A 472 -25.92 0.59 24.87
C SER A 472 -26.34 0.98 26.28
N LEU A 473 -27.61 1.31 26.50
CA LEU A 473 -28.16 1.61 27.82
C LEU A 473 -28.05 0.41 28.74
N GLU A 474 -28.42 -0.78 28.30
CA GLU A 474 -28.29 -2.01 29.09
C GLU A 474 -26.87 -2.25 29.53
N ILE A 475 -25.90 -2.12 28.60
CA ILE A 475 -24.47 -2.36 28.88
C ILE A 475 -23.93 -1.30 29.85
N LEU A 476 -24.26 -0.04 29.63
CA LEU A 476 -23.82 1.05 30.52
C LEU A 476 -24.41 0.90 31.94
N GLY A 477 -25.66 0.46 32.04
CA GLY A 477 -26.38 0.20 33.26
C GLY A 477 -27.27 1.34 33.70
N LYS A 478 -28.26 0.99 34.54
CA LYS A 478 -29.31 1.88 35.00
C LYS A 478 -28.77 3.12 35.72
N GLU A 479 -27.90 2.90 36.69
CA GLU A 479 -27.42 3.98 37.56
C GLU A 479 -26.72 5.08 36.75
N LYS A 480 -25.75 4.71 35.93
CA LYS A 480 -24.99 5.65 35.10
C LYS A 480 -25.87 6.30 34.02
N SER A 481 -26.76 5.55 33.39
CA SER A 481 -27.65 6.08 32.36
C SER A 481 -28.61 7.14 32.93
N LEU A 482 -29.23 6.86 34.04
CA LEU A 482 -30.14 7.82 34.70
C LEU A 482 -29.40 9.05 35.22
N ALA A 483 -28.22 8.89 35.81
CA ALA A 483 -27.36 10.01 36.25
C ALA A 483 -26.99 10.93 35.07
N ARG A 484 -26.70 10.39 33.90
CA ARG A 484 -26.39 11.18 32.70
C ARG A 484 -27.61 11.93 32.17
N ILE A 485 -28.78 11.35 32.23
CA ILE A 485 -30.04 12.03 31.86
C ILE A 485 -30.26 13.19 32.83
N ASP A 486 -30.07 12.98 34.15
CA ASP A 486 -30.18 14.03 35.17
C ASP A 486 -29.16 15.16 34.95
N ALA A 487 -27.93 14.82 34.58
CA ALA A 487 -26.90 15.81 34.23
C ALA A 487 -27.25 16.62 32.98
N ALA A 488 -27.81 15.96 31.96
CA ALA A 488 -28.28 16.64 30.74
C ALA A 488 -29.44 17.60 31.03
N LEU A 489 -30.36 17.20 31.90
CA LEU A 489 -31.43 18.09 32.39
C LEU A 489 -30.89 19.31 33.11
N ALA A 490 -29.89 19.14 33.96
CA ALA A 490 -29.22 20.24 34.66
C ALA A 490 -28.52 21.18 33.66
N ARG A 491 -27.87 20.63 32.64
CA ARG A 491 -27.23 21.43 31.56
C ARG A 491 -28.26 22.23 30.75
N LEU A 492 -29.42 21.66 30.46
CA LEU A 492 -30.49 22.35 29.76
C LEU A 492 -31.12 23.49 30.59
N ALA A 493 -31.11 23.38 31.92
CA ALA A 493 -31.63 24.39 32.85
C ALA A 493 -30.66 25.56 33.06
N ALA A 494 -29.38 25.36 32.80
CA ALA A 494 -28.35 26.40 32.87
C ALA A 494 -28.31 27.20 31.56
#